data_99d5a064d00cc166b6715a6807c91f2d
#
_entry.id   99d5a064d00cc166b6715a6807c91f2d
#
_cell.length_a   1.000
_cell.length_b   1.000
_cell.length_c   1.000
_cell.angle_alpha   90.00
_cell.angle_beta   90.00
_cell.angle_gamma   90.00
#
_symmetry.space_group_name_H-M   'P 1'
#
loop_
_entity.id
_entity.type
_entity.pdbx_description
1 polymer ?
#
loop_
_entity_poly.entity_id
_entity_poly.type
_entity_poly.pdbx_seq_one_letter_code
_entity_poly.pdbx_strand_id
1 'polypeptide(L)'
;MSENKHDHNKDCKVKAETQIPFSDTPATPLLTRNPIVKIPVVLAERTLQIVVEANIPLCPPAVEIKRVLKDVFLQQCKLVPVEYEPIDGTGYLRVTRAKLFVEGFIRKNIEYAAKDCNGVIHDKIAKVRFSGFADLTRNDFSSN
;
A
#
# COMPACT_ATOMS: atom_id res chain seq x y z
N MET A 1 49.25 -12.62 -35.06
CA MET A 1 48.61 -12.34 -33.75
C MET A 1 47.50 -11.32 -34.00
N SER A 2 46.28 -11.78 -34.04
CA SER A 2 45.11 -10.94 -34.36
C SER A 2 44.42 -10.57 -33.06
N GLU A 3 44.47 -9.31 -32.69
CA GLU A 3 43.74 -8.76 -31.53
C GLU A 3 42.27 -8.63 -31.87
N ASN A 4 41.45 -9.47 -31.29
CA ASN A 4 39.96 -9.31 -31.30
C ASN A 4 39.57 -8.19 -30.33
N LYS A 5 39.42 -6.97 -30.82
CA LYS A 5 38.67 -5.92 -30.16
C LYS A 5 37.21 -6.29 -30.12
N HIS A 6 36.71 -6.74 -28.97
CA HIS A 6 35.29 -6.79 -28.68
C HIS A 6 34.74 -5.38 -28.54
N ASP A 7 34.11 -4.94 -29.60
CA ASP A 7 33.33 -3.71 -29.63
C ASP A 7 31.99 -3.93 -28.90
N HIS A 8 31.93 -3.53 -27.62
CA HIS A 8 30.72 -3.54 -26.79
C HIS A 8 29.93 -2.24 -26.92
N ASN A 9 29.82 -1.72 -28.13
CA ASN A 9 28.88 -0.63 -28.38
C ASN A 9 27.57 -1.23 -28.91
N LYS A 10 26.77 -1.84 -28.01
CA LYS A 10 25.36 -2.06 -28.30
C LYS A 10 24.63 -0.74 -28.16
N ASP A 11 24.54 -0.03 -29.26
CA ASP A 11 23.62 1.10 -29.43
C ASP A 11 22.23 0.70 -28.94
N CYS A 12 21.83 1.25 -27.80
CA CYS A 12 20.44 1.26 -27.37
C CYS A 12 19.67 2.20 -28.30
N LYS A 13 19.35 1.72 -29.50
CA LYS A 13 18.47 2.44 -30.42
C LYS A 13 17.05 2.37 -29.85
N VAL A 14 16.60 3.48 -29.31
CA VAL A 14 15.19 3.70 -29.05
C VAL A 14 14.50 3.75 -30.40
N LYS A 15 13.74 2.73 -30.74
CA LYS A 15 12.81 2.77 -31.90
C LYS A 15 11.68 3.71 -31.48
N ALA A 16 11.65 4.88 -32.06
CA ALA A 16 10.47 5.73 -32.01
C ALA A 16 9.34 5.00 -32.74
N GLU A 17 8.36 4.47 -31.99
CA GLU A 17 7.11 4.05 -32.59
C GLU A 17 6.38 5.30 -33.05
N THR A 18 6.10 5.35 -34.37
CA THR A 18 5.26 6.41 -34.92
C THR A 18 3.87 6.24 -34.31
N GLN A 19 3.52 7.12 -33.38
CA GLN A 19 2.16 7.17 -32.91
C GLN A 19 1.28 7.54 -34.08
N ILE A 20 0.31 6.69 -34.38
CA ILE A 20 -0.74 6.99 -35.36
C ILE A 20 -1.45 8.23 -34.82
N PRO A 21 -1.49 9.33 -35.61
CA PRO A 21 -2.18 10.51 -35.12
C PRO A 21 -3.64 10.12 -34.86
N PHE A 22 -4.08 10.37 -33.61
CA PHE A 22 -5.49 10.28 -33.29
C PHE A 22 -6.24 11.16 -34.32
N SER A 23 -7.17 10.56 -35.05
CA SER A 23 -8.07 11.31 -35.90
C SER A 23 -8.83 12.29 -35.01
N ASP A 24 -8.63 13.59 -35.29
CA ASP A 24 -9.37 14.69 -34.63
C ASP A 24 -10.84 14.75 -35.09
N THR A 25 -11.46 13.61 -35.29
CA THR A 25 -12.92 13.58 -35.42
C THR A 25 -13.46 13.80 -34.02
N PRO A 26 -14.10 14.95 -33.73
CA PRO A 26 -14.67 15.19 -32.42
C PRO A 26 -15.71 14.10 -32.15
N ALA A 27 -15.40 13.20 -31.23
CA ALA A 27 -16.38 12.23 -30.76
C ALA A 27 -17.53 13.03 -30.21
N THR A 28 -18.70 12.94 -30.86
CA THR A 28 -19.93 13.53 -30.32
C THR A 28 -20.15 12.92 -28.95
N PRO A 29 -20.13 13.69 -27.85
CA PRO A 29 -20.35 13.12 -26.55
C PRO A 29 -21.76 12.57 -26.51
N LEU A 30 -21.91 11.24 -26.36
CA LEU A 30 -23.18 10.62 -26.04
C LEU A 30 -23.55 11.10 -24.65
N LEU A 31 -24.31 12.18 -24.58
CA LEU A 31 -24.94 12.66 -23.36
C LEU A 31 -26.03 11.65 -22.99
N THR A 32 -25.64 10.58 -22.30
CA THR A 32 -26.61 9.76 -21.55
C THR A 32 -27.18 10.64 -20.48
N ARG A 33 -28.48 10.91 -20.57
CA ARG A 33 -29.24 11.62 -19.56
C ARG A 33 -29.16 10.85 -18.26
N ASN A 34 -28.51 11.08 -17.27
CA ASN A 34 -28.33 10.40 -15.99
C ASN A 34 -27.27 9.26 -16.02
N PRO A 35 -25.99 9.56 -16.12
CA PRO A 35 -24.96 8.53 -15.97
C PRO A 35 -25.00 7.99 -14.53
N ILE A 36 -25.07 6.65 -14.41
CA ILE A 36 -24.93 5.99 -13.11
C ILE A 36 -23.43 5.77 -12.87
N VAL A 37 -22.91 6.39 -11.82
CA VAL A 37 -21.51 6.26 -11.43
C VAL A 37 -21.40 5.66 -10.03
N LYS A 38 -20.33 4.88 -9.80
CA LYS A 38 -19.96 4.41 -8.46
C LYS A 38 -18.84 5.29 -7.94
N ILE A 39 -19.06 5.93 -6.80
CA ILE A 39 -18.05 6.73 -6.10
C ILE A 39 -17.80 6.13 -4.73
N PRO A 40 -16.53 6.09 -4.27
CA PRO A 40 -16.20 5.69 -2.91
C PRO A 40 -16.82 6.66 -1.91
N VAL A 41 -17.39 6.11 -0.84
CA VAL A 41 -17.96 6.88 0.28
C VAL A 41 -17.25 6.46 1.55
N VAL A 42 -16.86 7.42 2.39
CA VAL A 42 -16.33 7.14 3.73
C VAL A 42 -17.47 6.68 4.62
N LEU A 43 -17.40 5.44 5.09
CA LEU A 43 -18.40 4.85 5.97
C LEU A 43 -18.10 5.11 7.45
N ALA A 44 -16.83 5.06 7.83
CA ALA A 44 -16.39 5.27 9.20
C ALA A 44 -14.90 5.65 9.21
N GLU A 45 -14.50 6.36 10.26
CA GLU A 45 -13.11 6.67 10.55
C GLU A 45 -12.74 6.17 11.94
N ARG A 46 -11.64 5.45 12.06
CA ARG A 46 -11.16 4.94 13.34
C ARG A 46 -9.64 4.94 13.40
N THR A 47 -9.10 5.45 14.49
CA THR A 47 -7.66 5.36 14.77
C THR A 47 -7.38 4.06 15.52
N LEU A 48 -6.46 3.27 14.97
CA LEU A 48 -5.96 2.04 15.57
C LEU A 48 -4.52 2.23 16.00
N GLN A 49 -4.20 1.82 17.24
CA GLN A 49 -2.83 1.71 17.71
C GLN A 49 -2.47 0.23 17.79
N ILE A 50 -1.51 -0.19 16.97
CA ILE A 50 -1.01 -1.56 16.95
C ILE A 50 0.46 -1.52 17.35
N VAL A 51 0.78 -2.19 18.46
CA VAL A 51 2.16 -2.35 18.93
C VAL A 51 2.74 -3.60 18.30
N VAL A 52 3.90 -3.45 17.64
CA VAL A 52 4.61 -4.55 16.98
C VAL A 52 6.03 -4.61 17.48
N GLU A 53 6.42 -5.76 18.01
CA GLU A 53 7.77 -6.06 18.47
C GLU A 53 8.36 -7.19 17.62
N ALA A 54 9.63 -7.05 17.22
CA ALA A 54 10.33 -8.09 16.48
C ALA A 54 11.83 -8.03 16.71
N ASN A 55 12.45 -9.20 16.83
CA ASN A 55 13.90 -9.34 16.84
C ASN A 55 14.42 -9.51 15.42
N ILE A 56 15.26 -8.59 14.99
CA ILE A 56 15.83 -8.58 13.64
C ILE A 56 17.33 -8.81 13.75
N PRO A 57 17.84 -9.99 13.37
CA PRO A 57 19.26 -10.27 13.42
C PRO A 57 20.01 -9.48 12.33
N LEU A 58 21.10 -8.81 12.72
CA LEU A 58 22.00 -8.12 11.83
C LEU A 58 23.28 -8.92 11.65
N CYS A 59 23.59 -9.30 10.41
CA CYS A 59 24.77 -10.04 10.04
C CYS A 59 25.50 -9.33 8.89
N PRO A 60 26.70 -8.81 9.13
CA PRO A 60 27.49 -8.82 10.37
C PRO A 60 26.85 -7.99 11.49
N PRO A 61 27.28 -8.20 12.77
CA PRO A 61 26.74 -7.46 13.91
C PRO A 61 26.95 -5.95 13.78
N ALA A 62 25.92 -5.18 14.14
CA ALA A 62 25.97 -3.74 14.11
C ALA A 62 26.75 -3.17 15.30
N VAL A 63 27.58 -2.16 15.02
CA VAL A 63 28.18 -1.29 16.06
C VAL A 63 27.31 -0.05 16.24
N GLU A 64 26.72 0.43 15.16
CA GLU A 64 25.92 1.64 15.17
C GLU A 64 24.80 1.56 14.15
N ILE A 65 23.59 1.87 14.57
CA ILE A 65 22.45 2.04 13.68
C ILE A 65 22.47 3.48 13.17
N LYS A 66 22.57 3.66 11.86
CA LYS A 66 22.60 4.98 11.22
C LYS A 66 21.19 5.50 10.94
N ARG A 67 20.33 4.64 10.39
CA ARG A 67 18.99 5.02 10.02
C ARG A 67 18.03 3.82 10.04
N VAL A 68 16.79 4.06 10.40
CA VAL A 68 15.71 3.09 10.27
C VAL A 68 14.54 3.74 9.55
N LEU A 69 14.27 3.29 8.34
CA LEU A 69 13.08 3.66 7.58
C LEU A 69 11.98 2.61 7.82
N LYS A 70 10.75 3.06 7.90
CA LYS A 70 9.58 2.20 8.14
C LYS A 70 8.47 2.57 7.19
N ASP A 71 8.03 1.58 6.41
CA ASP A 71 6.87 1.69 5.52
C ASP A 71 5.81 0.68 5.96
N VAL A 72 4.56 1.12 6.04
CA VAL A 72 3.44 0.28 6.44
C VAL A 72 2.66 -0.13 5.19
N PHE A 73 2.43 -1.43 5.06
CA PHE A 73 1.66 -2.02 3.96
C PHE A 73 0.47 -2.77 4.52
N LEU A 74 -0.72 -2.31 4.17
CA LEU A 74 -1.97 -2.98 4.50
C LEU A 74 -2.24 -4.05 3.45
N GLN A 75 -2.41 -5.30 3.89
CA GLN A 75 -2.70 -6.44 3.01
C GLN A 75 -4.19 -6.78 3.01
N GLN A 76 -4.81 -6.67 4.16
CA GLN A 76 -6.22 -6.95 4.34
C GLN A 76 -6.87 -5.92 5.25
N CYS A 77 -8.05 -5.46 4.81
CA CYS A 77 -8.96 -4.65 5.61
C CYS A 77 -10.37 -5.20 5.39
N LYS A 78 -10.95 -5.79 6.43
CA LYS A 78 -12.26 -6.45 6.34
C LYS A 78 -13.20 -5.94 7.40
N LEU A 79 -14.33 -5.40 6.98
CA LEU A 79 -15.43 -5.01 7.85
C LEU A 79 -16.43 -6.16 7.95
N VAL A 80 -16.73 -6.58 9.17
CA VAL A 80 -17.73 -7.61 9.48
C VAL A 80 -18.84 -6.99 10.32
N PRO A 81 -20.01 -6.75 9.75
CA PRO A 81 -21.16 -6.29 10.51
C PRO A 81 -21.59 -7.32 11.56
N VAL A 82 -21.99 -6.86 12.73
CA VAL A 82 -22.37 -7.72 13.87
C VAL A 82 -23.82 -7.47 14.27
N GLU A 83 -24.23 -6.21 14.32
CA GLU A 83 -25.57 -5.81 14.72
C GLU A 83 -26.19 -4.88 13.69
N TYR A 84 -27.52 -5.01 13.55
CA TYR A 84 -28.29 -4.25 12.60
C TYR A 84 -29.56 -3.72 13.25
N GLU A 85 -30.05 -2.58 12.77
CA GLU A 85 -31.39 -2.07 13.07
C GLU A 85 -32.16 -1.81 11.76
N PRO A 86 -33.48 -2.03 11.73
CA PRO A 86 -34.29 -1.70 10.57
C PRO A 86 -34.38 -0.17 10.40
N ILE A 87 -34.41 0.28 9.14
CA ILE A 87 -34.71 1.66 8.81
C ILE A 87 -36.20 1.71 8.45
N ASP A 88 -37.00 2.43 9.26
CA ASP A 88 -38.43 2.49 9.14
C ASP A 88 -38.92 2.80 7.72
N GLY A 89 -39.85 1.99 7.22
CA GLY A 89 -40.51 2.19 5.94
C GLY A 89 -39.67 1.89 4.68
N THR A 90 -38.41 1.47 4.80
CA THR A 90 -37.53 1.28 3.63
C THR A 90 -37.26 -0.18 3.29
N GLY A 91 -37.39 -1.09 4.26
CA GLY A 91 -36.97 -2.49 4.14
C GLY A 91 -35.43 -2.70 4.20
N TYR A 92 -34.65 -1.63 4.38
CA TYR A 92 -33.19 -1.70 4.55
C TYR A 92 -32.79 -1.83 6.02
N LEU A 93 -31.61 -2.40 6.23
CA LEU A 93 -30.98 -2.52 7.55
C LEU A 93 -29.81 -1.56 7.65
N ARG A 94 -29.71 -0.87 8.78
CA ARG A 94 -28.55 -0.06 9.13
C ARG A 94 -27.63 -0.88 10.04
N VAL A 95 -26.35 -0.88 9.73
CA VAL A 95 -25.32 -1.47 10.61
C VAL A 95 -25.13 -0.55 11.80
N THR A 96 -25.33 -1.08 13.02
CA THR A 96 -25.11 -0.35 14.27
C THR A 96 -23.83 -0.73 14.97
N ARG A 97 -23.32 -1.93 14.66
CA ARG A 97 -22.08 -2.44 15.20
C ARG A 97 -21.36 -3.33 14.21
N ALA A 98 -20.05 -3.17 14.11
CA ALA A 98 -19.20 -3.98 13.22
C ALA A 98 -17.83 -4.20 13.82
N LYS A 99 -17.13 -5.22 13.34
CA LYS A 99 -15.71 -5.45 13.62
C LYS A 99 -14.88 -5.16 12.39
N LEU A 100 -13.88 -4.33 12.54
CA LEU A 100 -12.89 -4.04 11.51
C LEU A 100 -11.63 -4.85 11.79
N PHE A 101 -11.29 -5.76 10.89
CA PHE A 101 -10.04 -6.53 10.94
C PHE A 101 -9.04 -5.92 9.97
N VAL A 102 -7.82 -5.71 10.44
CA VAL A 102 -6.71 -5.21 9.64
C VAL A 102 -5.53 -6.15 9.76
N GLU A 103 -4.87 -6.42 8.65
CA GLU A 103 -3.66 -7.24 8.58
C GLU A 103 -2.69 -6.63 7.58
N GLY A 104 -1.40 -6.70 7.89
CA GLY A 104 -0.39 -6.17 7.02
C GLY A 104 1.01 -6.47 7.50
N PHE A 105 1.97 -5.69 7.00
CA PHE A 105 3.34 -5.76 7.46
C PHE A 105 4.01 -4.38 7.46
N ILE A 106 5.00 -4.24 8.32
CA ILE A 106 5.91 -3.10 8.36
C ILE A 106 7.19 -3.55 7.67
N ARG A 107 7.56 -2.89 6.59
CA ARG A 107 8.88 -3.02 5.98
C ARG A 107 9.83 -2.07 6.67
N LYS A 108 10.86 -2.62 7.29
CA LYS A 108 11.93 -1.85 7.91
C LYS A 108 13.17 -1.94 7.05
N ASN A 109 13.77 -0.79 6.72
CA ASN A 109 15.09 -0.73 6.14
C ASN A 109 16.05 -0.14 7.18
N ILE A 110 17.01 -0.95 7.63
CA ILE A 110 17.95 -0.63 8.69
C ILE A 110 19.33 -0.45 8.06
N GLU A 111 19.82 0.78 8.08
CA GLU A 111 21.18 1.13 7.68
C GLU A 111 22.06 1.13 8.92
N TYR A 112 23.16 0.39 8.90
CA TYR A 112 24.02 0.24 10.04
C TYR A 112 25.50 0.08 9.66
N ALA A 113 26.38 0.50 10.56
CA ALA A 113 27.81 0.23 10.49
C ALA A 113 28.13 -1.07 11.23
N ALA A 114 28.84 -1.99 10.58
CA ALA A 114 29.29 -3.24 11.17
C ALA A 114 30.69 -3.13 11.78
N LYS A 115 30.94 -3.97 12.77
CA LYS A 115 32.22 -3.95 13.53
C LYS A 115 33.44 -4.22 12.65
N ASP A 116 33.30 -5.06 11.64
CA ASP A 116 34.42 -5.60 10.87
C ASP A 116 34.63 -4.92 9.52
N CYS A 117 33.89 -3.88 9.21
CA CYS A 117 33.88 -3.27 7.88
C CYS A 117 34.24 -1.78 7.95
N ASN A 118 35.47 -1.42 8.15
CA ASN A 118 36.10 -0.08 7.99
C ASN A 118 35.16 1.05 7.46
N GLY A 119 34.03 1.28 8.17
CA GLY A 119 33.08 2.32 7.80
C GLY A 119 32.10 1.98 6.67
N VAL A 120 32.06 0.75 6.19
CA VAL A 120 31.05 0.31 5.20
C VAL A 120 29.69 0.26 5.86
N ILE A 121 28.71 0.89 5.20
CA ILE A 121 27.32 0.86 5.62
C ILE A 121 26.64 -0.35 5.01
N HIS A 122 25.96 -1.10 5.83
CA HIS A 122 25.14 -2.23 5.46
C HIS A 122 23.66 -1.89 5.53
N ASP A 123 22.88 -2.53 4.68
CA ASP A 123 21.43 -2.44 4.66
C ASP A 123 20.80 -3.78 5.05
N LYS A 124 19.83 -3.74 5.93
CA LYS A 124 18.98 -4.87 6.27
C LYS A 124 17.52 -4.53 6.07
N ILE A 125 16.88 -5.28 5.16
CA ILE A 125 15.43 -5.19 4.97
C ILE A 125 14.76 -6.30 5.76
N ALA A 126 13.80 -5.94 6.60
CA ALA A 126 12.98 -6.87 7.35
C ALA A 126 11.49 -6.54 7.16
N LYS A 127 10.66 -7.57 7.08
CA LYS A 127 9.19 -7.46 7.05
C LYS A 127 8.64 -8.03 8.35
N VAL A 128 7.95 -7.21 9.10
CA VAL A 128 7.32 -7.59 10.37
C VAL A 128 5.82 -7.54 10.22
N ARG A 129 5.15 -8.67 10.33
CA ARG A 129 3.70 -8.76 10.19
C ARG A 129 3.00 -8.16 11.40
N PHE A 130 1.84 -7.60 11.18
CA PHE A 130 0.92 -7.17 12.21
C PHE A 130 -0.51 -7.56 11.85
N SER A 131 -1.32 -7.72 12.86
CA SER A 131 -2.76 -7.85 12.75
C SER A 131 -3.41 -7.14 13.92
N GLY A 132 -4.62 -6.67 13.72
CA GLY A 132 -5.40 -6.02 14.75
C GLY A 132 -6.87 -5.98 14.39
N PHE A 133 -7.69 -5.61 15.35
CA PHE A 133 -9.11 -5.37 15.10
C PHE A 133 -9.60 -4.17 15.93
N ALA A 134 -10.69 -3.58 15.47
CA ALA A 134 -11.43 -2.57 16.21
C ALA A 134 -12.92 -2.91 16.18
N ASP A 135 -13.57 -2.66 17.32
CA ASP A 135 -15.02 -2.62 17.36
C ASP A 135 -15.50 -1.23 16.95
N LEU A 136 -16.35 -1.20 15.92
CA LEU A 136 -17.03 0.00 15.46
C LEU A 136 -18.42 0.02 16.04
N THR A 137 -18.80 1.14 16.59
CA THR A 137 -20.13 1.41 17.15
C THR A 137 -20.87 2.38 16.25
N ARG A 138 -22.13 2.61 16.52
CA ARG A 138 -22.99 3.55 15.78
C ARG A 138 -22.35 4.93 15.60
N ASN A 139 -21.61 5.41 16.60
CA ASN A 139 -20.98 6.73 16.58
C ASN A 139 -19.76 6.83 15.66
N ASP A 140 -19.18 5.69 15.28
CA ASP A 140 -18.03 5.61 14.38
C ASP A 140 -18.44 5.68 12.89
N PHE A 141 -19.72 5.39 12.59
CA PHE A 141 -20.24 5.47 11.23
C PHE A 141 -20.71 6.89 10.91
N SER A 142 -20.33 7.36 9.72
CA SER A 142 -20.83 8.65 9.24
C SER A 142 -22.34 8.61 9.07
N SER A 143 -23.01 9.58 9.67
CA SER A 143 -24.45 9.79 9.48
C SER A 143 -24.66 10.43 8.09
N ASN A 144 -24.94 9.59 7.10
CA ASN A 144 -25.49 10.01 5.81
C ASN A 144 -26.95 9.65 5.74
#